data_f5917a671d9fba1e79604ebec47fc0f9
#
_entry.id   f5917a671d9fba1e79604ebec47fc0f9
#
_cell.length_a   1.000
_cell.length_b   1.000
_cell.length_c   1.000
_cell.angle_alpha   90.00
_cell.angle_beta   90.00
_cell.angle_gamma   90.00
#
_symmetry.space_group_name_H-M   'P 1'
#
loop_
_entity.id
_entity.type
_entity.pdbx_description
1 polymer ?
#
loop_
_entity_poly.entity_id
_entity_poly.type
_entity_poly.pdbx_seq_one_letter_code
_entity_poly.pdbx_strand_id
1 'polypeptide(L)' 'EKDIEANLQIGPTDQGMVRIFVTAGDAEIPMDFEIDEANDIAEEIMAAARAAGAVVK' A
#
# COMPACT_ATOMS: atom_id res chain seq x y z
N GLU A 1 1.33 -6.33 -24.30
CA GLU A 1 1.45 -6.20 -22.92
C GLU A 1 0.14 -6.21 -22.17
N LYS A 2 0.15 -6.71 -20.99
CA LYS A 2 -1.07 -7.00 -20.30
C LYS A 2 -1.10 -6.28 -18.96
N ASP A 3 -2.19 -5.63 -18.68
CA ASP A 3 -2.36 -4.97 -17.40
C ASP A 3 -2.78 -5.97 -16.36
N ILE A 4 -2.16 -5.91 -15.22
CA ILE A 4 -2.52 -6.74 -14.10
C ILE A 4 -3.33 -5.88 -13.15
N GLU A 5 -4.55 -6.30 -12.91
CA GLU A 5 -5.39 -5.61 -11.96
C GLU A 5 -5.07 -6.06 -10.57
N ALA A 6 -4.78 -5.11 -9.74
CA ALA A 6 -4.50 -5.38 -8.35
C ALA A 6 -5.38 -4.52 -7.48
N ASN A 7 -5.82 -5.09 -6.39
CA ASN A 7 -6.59 -4.36 -5.40
C ASN A 7 -5.80 -4.25 -4.13
N LEU A 8 -5.99 -3.14 -3.46
CA LEU A 8 -5.28 -2.87 -2.24
C LEU A 8 -6.28 -2.46 -1.18
N GLN A 9 -6.24 -3.14 -0.05
CA GLN A 9 -7.10 -2.81 1.07
C GLN A 9 -6.24 -2.54 2.27
N ILE A 10 -6.53 -1.48 2.99
CA ILE A 10 -5.73 -1.06 4.12
C ILE A 10 -6.68 -0.83 5.28
N GLY A 11 -6.35 -1.41 6.42
CA GLY A 11 -7.18 -1.22 7.60
C GLY A 11 -6.48 -1.68 8.86
N PRO A 12 -7.08 -1.36 9.99
CA PRO A 12 -6.51 -1.79 11.27
C PRO A 12 -6.85 -3.25 11.54
N THR A 13 -6.02 -3.89 12.32
CA THR A 13 -6.31 -5.22 12.81
C THR A 13 -6.74 -5.14 14.27
N ASP A 14 -7.32 -6.22 14.75
CA ASP A 14 -7.71 -6.26 16.16
C ASP A 14 -6.52 -6.50 17.08
N GLN A 15 -5.33 -6.62 16.50
CA GLN A 15 -4.10 -6.71 17.27
C GLN A 15 -3.40 -5.36 17.37
N GLY A 16 -4.02 -4.30 16.87
CA GLY A 16 -3.42 -2.99 16.91
C GLY A 16 -2.36 -2.76 15.85
N MET A 17 -2.45 -3.50 14.77
CA MET A 17 -1.52 -3.34 13.66
C MET A 17 -2.28 -2.83 12.44
N VAL A 18 -1.55 -2.51 11.40
CA VAL A 18 -2.12 -2.06 10.15
C VAL A 18 -1.89 -3.15 9.11
N ARG A 19 -2.97 -3.57 8.49
CA ARG A 19 -2.86 -4.61 7.46
C ARG A 19 -3.02 -3.98 6.09
N ILE A 20 -2.07 -4.32 5.21
CA ILE A 20 -2.17 -4.00 3.79
C ILE A 20 -2.37 -5.32 3.08
N PHE A 21 -3.52 -5.44 2.43
CA PHE A 21 -3.90 -6.69 1.78
C PHE A 21 -3.91 -6.45 0.29
N VAL A 22 -3.06 -7.15 -0.42
CA VAL A 22 -2.91 -7.00 -1.86
C VAL A 22 -3.44 -8.24 -2.53
N THR A 23 -4.32 -8.05 -3.49
CA THR A 23 -4.78 -9.16 -4.32
C THR A 23 -4.49 -8.84 -5.77
N ALA A 24 -3.95 -9.80 -6.48
CA ALA A 24 -3.62 -9.64 -7.89
C ALA A 24 -3.80 -10.98 -8.55
N GLY A 25 -4.77 -11.08 -9.44
CA GLY A 25 -5.09 -12.35 -10.03
C GLY A 25 -5.50 -13.33 -8.95
N ASP A 26 -4.81 -14.45 -8.88
CA ASP A 26 -5.06 -15.47 -7.86
C ASP A 26 -4.22 -15.26 -6.62
N ALA A 27 -3.33 -14.29 -6.61
CA ALA A 27 -2.45 -14.07 -5.50
C ALA A 27 -3.12 -13.21 -4.44
N GLU A 28 -2.90 -13.57 -3.18
CA GLU A 28 -3.40 -12.80 -2.05
C GLU A 28 -2.24 -12.64 -1.07
N ILE A 29 -1.89 -11.41 -0.80
CA ILE A 29 -0.72 -11.13 0.02
C ILE A 29 -1.11 -10.21 1.16
N PRO A 30 -1.37 -10.76 2.33
CA PRO A 30 -1.60 -9.92 3.51
C PRO A 30 -0.29 -9.57 4.16
N MET A 31 -0.16 -8.32 4.54
CA MET A 31 1.04 -7.83 5.21
C MET A 31 0.62 -6.99 6.40
N ASP A 32 1.13 -7.33 7.56
CA ASP A 32 0.80 -6.60 8.77
C ASP A 32 2.01 -5.78 9.19
N PHE A 33 1.76 -4.54 9.54
CA PHE A 33 2.80 -3.61 9.93
C PHE A 33 2.47 -3.00 11.28
N GLU A 34 3.50 -2.69 12.03
CA GLU A 34 3.29 -1.93 13.24
C GLU A 34 2.98 -0.49 12.89
N ILE A 35 2.43 0.22 13.85
CA ILE A 35 1.96 1.58 13.59
C ILE A 35 3.08 2.45 13.05
N ASP A 36 4.25 2.35 13.65
CA ASP A 36 5.39 3.18 13.20
C ASP A 36 5.77 2.85 11.76
N GLU A 37 5.80 1.56 11.44
CA GLU A 37 6.15 1.15 10.09
C GLU A 37 5.10 1.62 9.09
N ALA A 38 3.84 1.53 9.48
CA ALA A 38 2.76 1.95 8.58
C ALA A 38 2.85 3.45 8.32
N ASN A 39 3.18 4.23 9.35
CA ASN A 39 3.33 5.67 9.17
C ASN A 39 4.48 5.98 8.22
N ASP A 40 5.59 5.26 8.35
CA ASP A 40 6.72 5.47 7.45
C ASP A 40 6.36 5.15 6.02
N ILE A 41 5.64 4.03 5.82
CA ILE A 41 5.22 3.65 4.48
C ILE A 41 4.30 4.71 3.90
N ALA A 42 3.38 5.23 4.69
CA ALA A 42 2.46 6.24 4.22
C ALA A 42 3.21 7.50 3.77
N GLU A 43 4.23 7.88 4.52
CA GLU A 43 5.01 9.05 4.16
C GLU A 43 5.78 8.84 2.88
N GLU A 44 6.29 7.64 2.68
CA GLU A 44 6.99 7.34 1.44
C GLU A 44 6.06 7.36 0.24
N ILE A 45 4.85 6.86 0.43
CA ILE A 45 3.87 6.90 -0.65
C ILE A 45 3.53 8.34 -1.00
N MET A 46 3.32 9.17 0.01
CA MET A 46 2.99 10.56 -0.24
C MET A 46 4.14 11.29 -0.93
N ALA A 47 5.37 11.00 -0.53
CA ALA A 47 6.52 11.63 -1.16
C ALA A 47 6.64 11.21 -2.62
N ALA A 48 6.41 9.93 -2.87
CA ALA A 48 6.47 9.42 -4.24
C ALA A 48 5.37 10.04 -5.11
N ALA A 49 4.20 10.20 -4.52
CA ALA A 49 3.08 10.79 -5.27
C ALA A 49 3.39 12.23 -5.66
N ARG A 50 4.01 12.98 -4.73
CA ARG A 50 4.39 14.36 -5.05
C ARG A 50 5.46 14.39 -6.12
N ALA A 51 6.42 13.49 -6.04
CA ALA A 51 7.47 13.45 -7.05
C ALA A 51 6.90 13.06 -8.42
N ALA A 52 5.98 12.13 -8.43
CA ALA A 52 5.35 11.73 -9.68
C ALA A 52 4.53 12.87 -10.26
N GLY A 53 3.85 13.62 -9.40
CA GLY A 53 3.08 14.76 -9.87
C GLY A 53 3.96 15.84 -10.48
N ALA A 54 5.19 15.97 -10.04
CA ALA A 54 6.10 16.94 -10.59
C ALA A 54 6.58 16.54 -11.99
N VAL A 55 6.58 15.25 -12.28
CA VAL A 55 7.00 14.78 -13.59
C VAL A 55 5.88 14.92 -14.63
N VAL A 56 4.67 14.65 -14.20
CA VAL A 56 3.52 14.68 -15.09
C VAL A 56 2.99 16.10 -15.16
N LYS A 57 3.16 16.71 -16.29
CA LYS A 57 2.73 18.10 -16.44
C LYS A 57 1.75 18.29 -17.55
#